data_84cfbb0399a7601e9e21e985885e9ef1
#
_entry.id   84cfbb0399a7601e9e21e985885e9ef1
#
_cell.length_a   1.000
_cell.length_b   1.000
_cell.length_c   1.000
_cell.angle_alpha   90.00
_cell.angle_beta   90.00
_cell.angle_gamma   90.00
#
_symmetry.space_group_name_H-M   'P 1'
#
loop_
_entity.id
_entity.type
_entity.pdbx_description
1 polymer ?
#
loop_
_entity_poly.entity_id
_entity_poly.type
_entity_poly.pdbx_seq_one_letter_code
_entity_poly.pdbx_strand_id
1 'polypeptide(L)'
;RGKTAYLLPNPEITATYAPYAAPYWAPEGWQAEHIVSVDIADASLLPENAQSYRDRIELAIDHHPSQTFFARNTCLEADSAACGEIVYEIIQHLTALTADIALPLYVAVSTDCGGFQYGNTTARTHRIAAALMDVVDVAAVNKTLFRTKSRVRLAMESRMVAEMKLFDHQRVVVMEIPLSLRQEMQATDADIEELSALP
;
A
#
# COMPACT_ATOMS: atom_id res chain seq x y z
N ARG A 1 -0.47 20.97 -14.79
CA ARG A 1 -0.47 22.44 -14.59
C ARG A 1 0.96 23.05 -14.57
N GLY A 2 1.94 22.43 -15.27
CA GLY A 2 3.30 22.96 -15.40
C GLY A 2 4.17 22.84 -14.14
N LYS A 3 3.76 22.07 -13.16
CA LYS A 3 4.57 21.71 -11.99
C LYS A 3 5.16 20.32 -12.18
N THR A 4 6.38 20.14 -11.69
CA THR A 4 7.06 18.84 -11.68
C THR A 4 6.96 18.25 -10.28
N ALA A 5 6.54 16.99 -10.17
CA ALA A 5 6.47 16.26 -8.91
C ALA A 5 7.08 14.88 -9.10
N TYR A 6 7.72 14.38 -8.07
CA TYR A 6 8.33 13.06 -8.04
C TYR A 6 8.01 12.35 -6.73
N LEU A 7 8.08 11.03 -6.74
CA LEU A 7 8.15 10.22 -5.54
C LEU A 7 9.59 10.15 -5.05
N LEU A 8 9.79 10.29 -3.75
CA LEU A 8 11.07 9.94 -3.14
C LEU A 8 11.27 8.43 -3.30
N PRO A 9 12.39 7.96 -3.87
CA PRO A 9 12.67 6.53 -3.96
C PRO A 9 12.59 5.88 -2.57
N ASN A 10 11.77 4.83 -2.43
CA ASN A 10 11.65 4.07 -1.20
C ASN A 10 12.39 2.74 -1.37
N PRO A 11 13.51 2.50 -0.65
CA PRO A 11 14.27 1.25 -0.75
C PRO A 11 13.54 0.05 -0.14
N GLU A 12 12.48 0.29 0.66
CA GLU A 12 11.70 -0.76 1.33
C GLU A 12 10.55 -1.26 0.46
N ILE A 13 10.27 -0.62 -0.70
CA ILE A 13 9.19 -1.04 -1.59
C ILE A 13 9.50 -2.42 -2.18
N THR A 14 8.55 -3.34 -2.07
CA THR A 14 8.73 -4.69 -2.60
C THR A 14 8.68 -4.75 -4.12
N ALA A 15 9.20 -5.83 -4.71
CA ALA A 15 9.16 -6.07 -6.15
C ALA A 15 7.73 -6.10 -6.72
N THR A 16 6.74 -6.38 -5.89
CA THR A 16 5.32 -6.38 -6.25
C THR A 16 4.83 -4.96 -6.58
N TYR A 17 5.24 -3.96 -5.79
CA TYR A 17 4.76 -2.59 -5.92
C TYR A 17 5.72 -1.66 -6.68
N ALA A 18 6.99 -2.00 -6.73
CA ALA A 18 7.99 -1.19 -7.42
C ALA A 18 7.60 -0.77 -8.85
N PRO A 19 6.97 -1.61 -9.70
CA PRO A 19 6.54 -1.22 -11.04
C PRO A 19 5.57 -0.05 -11.08
N TYR A 20 4.78 0.17 -10.03
CA TYR A 20 3.80 1.26 -9.94
C TYR A 20 4.41 2.58 -9.44
N ALA A 21 5.54 2.53 -8.74
CA ALA A 21 6.21 3.69 -8.17
C ALA A 21 7.45 4.14 -8.96
N ALA A 22 8.24 3.19 -9.47
CA ALA A 22 9.53 3.46 -10.10
C ALA A 22 9.48 4.48 -11.28
N PRO A 23 8.43 4.50 -12.14
CA PRO A 23 8.33 5.49 -13.20
C PRO A 23 8.28 6.95 -12.72
N TYR A 24 7.96 7.17 -11.46
CA TYR A 24 7.75 8.48 -10.85
C TYR A 24 8.85 8.87 -9.85
N TRP A 25 9.89 8.07 -9.70
CA TRP A 25 10.96 8.37 -8.75
C TRP A 25 11.73 9.62 -9.12
N ALA A 26 12.11 10.36 -8.09
CA ALA A 26 12.96 11.52 -8.24
C ALA A 26 14.31 11.12 -8.84
N PRO A 27 14.83 11.89 -9.82
CA PRO A 27 16.19 11.69 -10.32
C PRO A 27 17.20 12.00 -9.22
N GLU A 28 18.39 11.41 -9.35
CA GLU A 28 19.49 11.66 -8.40
C GLU A 28 19.77 13.17 -8.27
N GLY A 29 19.95 13.62 -7.03
CA GLY A 29 20.24 15.03 -6.74
C GLY A 29 19.02 15.97 -6.78
N TRP A 30 17.82 15.47 -7.04
CA TRP A 30 16.61 16.29 -6.99
C TRP A 30 16.40 16.89 -5.59
N GLN A 31 16.08 18.19 -5.56
CA GLN A 31 15.75 18.90 -4.33
C GLN A 31 14.29 19.36 -4.37
N ALA A 32 13.50 18.90 -3.40
CA ALA A 32 12.11 19.28 -3.27
C ALA A 32 11.97 20.64 -2.56
N GLU A 33 11.19 21.55 -3.15
CA GLU A 33 10.74 22.78 -2.48
C GLU A 33 9.57 22.49 -1.56
N HIS A 34 8.60 21.71 -2.04
CA HIS A 34 7.39 21.31 -1.32
C HIS A 34 7.38 19.81 -1.10
N ILE A 35 6.99 19.38 0.07
CA ILE A 35 6.96 17.96 0.46
C ILE A 35 5.58 17.59 0.96
N VAL A 36 5.03 16.54 0.36
CA VAL A 36 3.74 15.96 0.74
C VAL A 36 3.96 14.51 1.16
N SER A 37 3.39 14.14 2.29
CA SER A 37 3.29 12.76 2.75
C SER A 37 1.92 12.20 2.41
N VAL A 38 1.86 10.95 1.99
CA VAL A 38 0.60 10.24 1.68
C VAL A 38 0.63 8.89 2.36
N ASP A 39 -0.43 8.57 3.10
CA ASP A 39 -0.64 7.27 3.73
C ASP A 39 0.42 6.91 4.79
N ILE A 40 0.81 7.88 5.59
CA ILE A 40 1.77 7.72 6.69
C ILE A 40 1.16 8.30 7.96
N ALA A 41 0.87 7.43 8.93
CA ALA A 41 0.21 7.80 10.19
C ALA A 41 1.13 8.52 11.18
N ASP A 42 2.43 8.22 11.17
CA ASP A 42 3.41 8.77 12.10
C ASP A 42 4.75 9.01 11.41
N ALA A 43 5.44 10.07 11.81
CA ALA A 43 6.74 10.40 11.25
C ALA A 43 7.84 9.33 11.47
N SER A 44 7.67 8.45 12.45
CA SER A 44 8.57 7.32 12.67
C SER A 44 8.45 6.24 11.58
N LEU A 45 7.35 6.24 10.82
CA LEU A 45 7.12 5.33 9.69
C LEU A 45 7.72 5.84 8.37
N LEU A 46 8.30 7.03 8.36
CA LEU A 46 9.03 7.51 7.20
C LEU A 46 10.24 6.61 6.94
N PRO A 47 10.49 6.19 5.68
CA PRO A 47 11.68 5.41 5.35
C PRO A 47 12.95 6.17 5.71
N GLU A 48 14.05 5.46 5.94
CA GLU A 48 15.31 6.03 6.45
C GLU A 48 15.79 7.24 5.63
N ASN A 49 15.73 7.14 4.31
CA ASN A 49 16.12 8.22 3.40
C ASN A 49 15.16 9.43 3.41
N ALA A 50 13.97 9.31 3.97
CA ALA A 50 12.99 10.39 4.12
C ALA A 50 13.08 11.09 5.47
N GLN A 51 13.80 10.57 6.45
CA GLN A 51 13.89 11.14 7.81
C GLN A 51 14.41 12.59 7.80
N SER A 52 15.31 12.93 6.88
CA SER A 52 15.81 14.31 6.71
C SER A 52 14.73 15.32 6.27
N TYR A 53 13.60 14.87 5.76
CA TYR A 53 12.49 15.71 5.33
C TYR A 53 11.39 15.87 6.38
N ARG A 54 11.46 15.14 7.50
CA ARG A 54 10.44 15.07 8.54
C ARG A 54 9.86 16.45 8.92
N ASP A 55 10.72 17.38 9.28
CA ASP A 55 10.31 18.72 9.75
C ASP A 55 9.93 19.68 8.62
N ARG A 56 9.99 19.23 7.37
CA ARG A 56 9.69 19.98 6.15
C ARG A 56 8.42 19.56 5.46
N ILE A 57 7.71 18.55 5.97
CA ILE A 57 6.47 18.06 5.39
C ILE A 57 5.37 19.11 5.57
N GLU A 58 4.89 19.66 4.46
CA GLU A 58 3.90 20.74 4.46
C GLU A 58 2.47 20.22 4.53
N LEU A 59 2.23 19.05 3.96
CA LEU A 59 0.91 18.41 3.93
C LEU A 59 1.06 16.89 4.11
N ALA A 60 0.26 16.33 5.03
CA ALA A 60 -0.01 14.90 5.08
C ALA A 60 -1.44 14.64 4.62
N ILE A 61 -1.64 13.65 3.75
CA ILE A 61 -2.95 13.11 3.36
C ILE A 61 -3.00 11.69 3.88
N ASP A 62 -3.98 11.40 4.74
CA ASP A 62 -4.01 10.10 5.43
C ASP A 62 -5.43 9.68 5.82
N HIS A 63 -5.61 8.38 6.03
CA HIS A 63 -6.86 7.79 6.50
C HIS A 63 -6.73 7.05 7.83
N HIS A 64 -5.53 6.95 8.40
CA HIS A 64 -5.31 6.22 9.65
C HIS A 64 -5.86 6.98 10.86
N PRO A 65 -6.75 6.39 11.69
CA PRO A 65 -7.20 7.01 12.95
C PRO A 65 -6.06 7.34 13.93
N SER A 66 -4.91 6.68 13.78
CA SER A 66 -3.70 6.88 14.60
C SER A 66 -2.80 8.01 14.10
N GLN A 67 -3.23 8.82 13.15
CA GLN A 67 -2.46 9.93 12.60
C GLN A 67 -2.00 10.90 13.70
N THR A 68 -0.68 11.18 13.75
CA THR A 68 -0.05 12.02 14.80
C THR A 68 0.06 13.48 14.45
N PHE A 69 -0.47 13.92 13.31
CA PHE A 69 -0.43 15.32 12.82
C PHE A 69 0.98 15.92 12.73
N PHE A 70 1.94 15.11 12.28
CA PHE A 70 3.36 15.49 12.21
C PHE A 70 3.69 16.51 11.10
N ALA A 71 2.82 16.67 10.09
CA ALA A 71 2.99 17.64 9.02
C ALA A 71 2.45 19.03 9.43
N ARG A 72 2.84 20.07 8.68
CA ARG A 72 2.33 21.44 8.88
C ARG A 72 0.82 21.52 8.72
N ASN A 73 0.26 20.78 7.77
CA ASN A 73 -1.17 20.61 7.54
C ASN A 73 -1.46 19.12 7.36
N THR A 74 -2.65 18.69 7.78
CA THR A 74 -3.08 17.29 7.61
C THR A 74 -4.50 17.25 7.09
N CYS A 75 -4.69 16.49 6.01
CA CYS A 75 -5.98 16.09 5.49
C CYS A 75 -6.22 14.66 5.95
N LEU A 76 -7.04 14.48 6.99
CA LEU A 76 -7.35 13.17 7.57
C LEU A 76 -8.82 12.83 7.34
N GLU A 77 -9.08 11.68 6.71
CA GLU A 77 -10.41 11.08 6.59
C GLU A 77 -10.39 9.65 7.15
N ALA A 78 -10.53 9.52 8.47
CA ALA A 78 -10.40 8.24 9.16
C ALA A 78 -11.49 7.20 8.80
N ASP A 79 -12.59 7.63 8.17
CA ASP A 79 -13.66 6.76 7.68
C ASP A 79 -13.41 6.27 6.24
N SER A 80 -12.38 6.78 5.55
CA SER A 80 -12.00 6.30 4.22
C SER A 80 -11.36 4.92 4.30
N ALA A 81 -11.73 4.04 3.40
CA ALA A 81 -11.20 2.67 3.35
C ALA A 81 -9.72 2.63 2.95
N ALA A 82 -9.25 3.65 2.24
CA ALA A 82 -7.88 3.81 1.75
C ALA A 82 -7.56 5.29 1.58
N CYS A 83 -6.31 5.67 1.77
CA CYS A 83 -5.84 7.01 1.41
C CYS A 83 -6.07 7.32 -0.08
N GLY A 84 -6.03 6.29 -0.93
CA GLY A 84 -6.36 6.39 -2.36
C GLY A 84 -7.76 6.94 -2.65
N GLU A 85 -8.76 6.76 -1.77
CA GLU A 85 -10.09 7.35 -1.92
C GLU A 85 -10.05 8.87 -1.77
N ILE A 86 -9.31 9.37 -0.79
CA ILE A 86 -9.14 10.81 -0.54
C ILE A 86 -8.44 11.47 -1.73
N VAL A 87 -7.35 10.84 -2.19
CA VAL A 87 -6.59 11.33 -3.34
C VAL A 87 -7.43 11.32 -4.61
N TYR A 88 -8.26 10.29 -4.82
CA TYR A 88 -9.20 10.25 -5.94
C TYR A 88 -10.14 11.46 -5.94
N GLU A 89 -10.75 11.79 -4.81
CA GLU A 89 -11.65 12.96 -4.72
C GLU A 89 -10.93 14.28 -4.97
N ILE A 90 -9.72 14.44 -4.42
CA ILE A 90 -8.89 15.62 -4.71
C ILE A 90 -8.63 15.75 -6.22
N ILE A 91 -8.30 14.65 -6.89
CA ILE A 91 -8.01 14.63 -8.33
C ILE A 91 -9.23 15.02 -9.17
N GLN A 92 -10.45 14.59 -8.77
CA GLN A 92 -11.69 14.98 -9.48
C GLN A 92 -11.86 16.51 -9.58
N HIS A 93 -11.32 17.29 -8.64
CA HIS A 93 -11.33 18.76 -8.66
C HIS A 93 -10.17 19.37 -9.45
N LEU A 94 -9.15 18.60 -9.78
CA LEU A 94 -7.92 19.11 -10.37
C LEU A 94 -7.79 18.82 -11.87
N THR A 95 -8.18 17.61 -12.31
CA THR A 95 -7.97 17.15 -13.68
C THR A 95 -8.91 15.98 -14.03
N ALA A 96 -8.99 15.67 -15.32
CA ALA A 96 -9.66 14.46 -15.77
C ALA A 96 -8.86 13.21 -15.36
N LEU A 97 -9.57 12.12 -15.08
CA LEU A 97 -8.97 10.83 -14.77
C LEU A 97 -8.35 10.22 -16.03
N THR A 98 -7.05 9.93 -15.97
CA THR A 98 -6.31 9.23 -17.03
C THR A 98 -5.84 7.88 -16.52
N ALA A 99 -5.43 6.98 -17.42
CA ALA A 99 -4.94 5.66 -17.04
C ALA A 99 -3.71 5.75 -16.09
N ASP A 100 -2.82 6.69 -16.32
CA ASP A 100 -1.62 6.90 -15.48
C ASP A 100 -1.97 7.36 -14.06
N ILE A 101 -3.12 8.02 -13.87
CA ILE A 101 -3.64 8.43 -12.57
C ILE A 101 -4.47 7.28 -11.96
N ALA A 102 -5.31 6.65 -12.76
CA ALA A 102 -6.24 5.64 -12.28
C ALA A 102 -5.54 4.34 -11.83
N LEU A 103 -4.46 3.95 -12.51
CA LEU A 103 -3.73 2.72 -12.18
C LEU A 103 -3.18 2.72 -10.75
N PRO A 104 -2.35 3.69 -10.33
CA PRO A 104 -1.84 3.71 -8.95
C PRO A 104 -2.95 3.91 -7.91
N LEU A 105 -4.02 4.66 -8.22
CA LEU A 105 -5.17 4.79 -7.33
C LEU A 105 -5.91 3.46 -7.16
N TYR A 106 -6.11 2.71 -8.25
CA TYR A 106 -6.74 1.39 -8.15
C TYR A 106 -5.89 0.43 -7.33
N VAL A 107 -4.57 0.45 -7.51
CA VAL A 107 -3.64 -0.34 -6.68
C VAL A 107 -3.82 0.03 -5.22
N ALA A 108 -3.72 1.30 -4.85
CA ALA A 108 -3.87 1.77 -3.48
C ALA A 108 -5.20 1.35 -2.85
N VAL A 109 -6.33 1.64 -3.51
CA VAL A 109 -7.67 1.31 -2.99
C VAL A 109 -7.86 -0.21 -2.88
N SER A 110 -7.44 -0.97 -3.87
CA SER A 110 -7.67 -2.42 -3.87
C SER A 110 -6.78 -3.15 -2.86
N THR A 111 -5.55 -2.70 -2.64
CA THR A 111 -4.64 -3.34 -1.67
C THR A 111 -5.07 -3.07 -0.23
N ASP A 112 -5.42 -1.84 0.13
CA ASP A 112 -5.93 -1.49 1.45
C ASP A 112 -7.23 -2.21 1.83
N CYS A 113 -8.01 -2.56 0.82
CA CYS A 113 -9.26 -3.30 0.97
C CYS A 113 -9.09 -4.82 0.80
N GLY A 114 -7.85 -5.34 0.71
CA GLY A 114 -7.58 -6.77 0.51
C GLY A 114 -8.29 -7.35 -0.71
N GLY A 115 -8.25 -6.66 -1.84
CA GLY A 115 -9.03 -7.02 -3.02
C GLY A 115 -10.54 -6.88 -2.80
N PHE A 116 -10.96 -5.91 -2.01
CA PHE A 116 -12.37 -5.62 -1.62
C PHE A 116 -13.00 -6.66 -0.69
N GLN A 117 -12.18 -7.41 0.06
CA GLN A 117 -12.65 -8.45 0.98
C GLN A 117 -12.61 -8.02 2.45
N TYR A 118 -11.89 -6.96 2.79
CA TYR A 118 -11.77 -6.49 4.17
C TYR A 118 -13.00 -5.69 4.63
N GLY A 119 -13.21 -5.67 5.94
CA GLY A 119 -14.36 -5.01 6.56
C GLY A 119 -14.39 -3.48 6.44
N ASN A 120 -13.29 -2.85 6.02
CA ASN A 120 -13.22 -1.43 5.70
C ASN A 120 -13.81 -1.10 4.31
N THR A 121 -14.03 -2.10 3.44
CA THR A 121 -14.61 -1.91 2.11
C THR A 121 -16.05 -1.37 2.20
N THR A 122 -16.31 -0.27 1.52
CA THR A 122 -17.62 0.42 1.55
C THR A 122 -18.24 0.54 0.17
N ALA A 123 -19.49 1.00 0.12
CA ALA A 123 -20.13 1.34 -1.17
C ALA A 123 -19.43 2.53 -1.87
N ARG A 124 -18.79 3.45 -1.14
CA ARG A 124 -17.92 4.51 -1.69
C ARG A 124 -16.72 3.88 -2.38
N THR A 125 -16.03 2.96 -1.73
CA THR A 125 -14.90 2.21 -2.26
C THR A 125 -15.22 1.57 -3.61
N HIS A 126 -16.36 0.86 -3.71
CA HIS A 126 -16.77 0.23 -4.96
C HIS A 126 -17.12 1.24 -6.06
N ARG A 127 -17.73 2.39 -5.73
CA ARG A 127 -18.01 3.43 -6.72
C ARG A 127 -16.71 4.05 -7.27
N ILE A 128 -15.74 4.31 -6.41
CA ILE A 128 -14.41 4.79 -6.81
C ILE A 128 -13.72 3.73 -7.67
N ALA A 129 -13.69 2.48 -7.23
CA ALA A 129 -13.11 1.40 -8.01
C ALA A 129 -13.76 1.27 -9.40
N ALA A 130 -15.09 1.36 -9.51
CA ALA A 130 -15.79 1.33 -10.78
C ALA A 130 -15.34 2.47 -11.72
N ALA A 131 -15.24 3.70 -11.21
CA ALA A 131 -14.76 4.83 -12.00
C ALA A 131 -13.30 4.65 -12.47
N LEU A 132 -12.44 4.06 -11.63
CA LEU A 132 -11.06 3.75 -12.01
C LEU A 132 -11.00 2.67 -13.10
N MET A 133 -11.89 1.66 -13.01
CA MET A 133 -12.00 0.57 -13.99
C MET A 133 -12.50 1.02 -15.38
N ASP A 134 -13.15 2.16 -15.47
CA ASP A 134 -13.55 2.74 -16.77
C ASP A 134 -12.34 3.12 -17.65
N VAL A 135 -11.16 3.30 -17.04
CA VAL A 135 -9.95 3.78 -17.74
C VAL A 135 -8.73 2.85 -17.58
N VAL A 136 -8.81 1.81 -16.74
CA VAL A 136 -7.71 0.87 -16.47
C VAL A 136 -8.17 -0.57 -16.62
N ASP A 137 -7.38 -1.38 -17.34
CA ASP A 137 -7.55 -2.85 -17.30
C ASP A 137 -7.02 -3.39 -15.97
N VAL A 138 -7.97 -3.69 -15.08
CA VAL A 138 -7.67 -4.20 -13.73
C VAL A 138 -7.44 -5.71 -13.68
N ALA A 139 -7.71 -6.45 -14.76
CA ALA A 139 -7.56 -7.90 -14.77
C ALA A 139 -6.10 -8.32 -14.54
N ALA A 140 -5.17 -7.63 -15.22
CA ALA A 140 -3.73 -7.86 -15.03
C ALA A 140 -3.27 -7.45 -13.63
N VAL A 141 -3.74 -6.32 -13.11
CA VAL A 141 -3.45 -5.82 -11.76
C VAL A 141 -3.90 -6.84 -10.71
N ASN A 142 -5.18 -7.23 -10.76
CA ASN A 142 -5.76 -8.19 -9.81
C ASN A 142 -5.07 -9.56 -9.86
N LYS A 143 -4.69 -10.01 -11.06
CA LYS A 143 -3.91 -11.24 -11.20
C LYS A 143 -2.57 -11.13 -10.49
N THR A 144 -1.84 -10.04 -10.70
CA THR A 144 -0.51 -9.83 -10.12
C THR A 144 -0.60 -9.70 -8.60
N LEU A 145 -1.49 -8.83 -8.09
CA LEU A 145 -1.54 -8.50 -6.68
C LEU A 145 -2.20 -9.58 -5.82
N PHE A 146 -3.29 -10.21 -6.29
CA PHE A 146 -4.12 -11.05 -5.43
C PHE A 146 -4.16 -12.52 -5.83
N ARG A 147 -3.63 -12.90 -6.99
CA ARG A 147 -3.77 -14.27 -7.50
C ARG A 147 -2.45 -14.94 -7.87
N THR A 148 -1.37 -14.18 -7.96
CA THR A 148 -0.04 -14.72 -8.29
C THR A 148 0.74 -14.92 -7.00
N LYS A 149 1.16 -16.16 -6.76
CA LYS A 149 2.00 -16.53 -5.62
C LYS A 149 3.30 -17.14 -6.14
N SER A 150 4.41 -16.77 -5.53
CA SER A 150 5.69 -17.43 -5.81
C SER A 150 5.66 -18.88 -5.33
N ARG A 151 6.55 -19.70 -5.88
CA ARG A 151 6.71 -21.09 -5.41
C ARG A 151 7.18 -21.13 -3.95
N VAL A 152 8.02 -20.20 -3.54
CA VAL A 152 8.51 -20.05 -2.17
C VAL A 152 7.34 -19.75 -1.23
N ARG A 153 6.51 -18.75 -1.58
CA ARG A 153 5.31 -18.41 -0.80
C ARG A 153 4.37 -19.61 -0.63
N LEU A 154 4.06 -20.34 -1.70
CA LEU A 154 3.21 -21.54 -1.62
C LEU A 154 3.79 -22.61 -0.71
N ALA A 155 5.11 -22.81 -0.74
CA ALA A 155 5.78 -23.76 0.14
C ALA A 155 5.74 -23.31 1.61
N MET A 156 5.91 -22.01 1.89
CA MET A 156 5.78 -21.44 3.23
C MET A 156 4.35 -21.55 3.76
N GLU A 157 3.34 -21.20 2.97
CA GLU A 157 1.92 -21.35 3.32
C GLU A 157 1.61 -22.83 3.70
N SER A 158 2.07 -23.78 2.87
CA SER A 158 1.90 -25.19 3.15
C SER A 158 2.51 -25.62 4.50
N ARG A 159 3.71 -25.13 4.80
CA ARG A 159 4.40 -25.44 6.04
C ARG A 159 3.68 -24.82 7.25
N MET A 160 3.29 -23.56 7.15
CA MET A 160 2.54 -22.87 8.20
C MET A 160 1.22 -23.55 8.53
N VAL A 161 0.46 -23.96 7.49
CA VAL A 161 -0.79 -24.71 7.69
C VAL A 161 -0.55 -26.07 8.33
N ALA A 162 0.50 -26.78 7.93
CA ALA A 162 0.85 -28.08 8.51
C ALA A 162 1.26 -27.99 10.00
N GLU A 163 1.85 -26.89 10.41
CA GLU A 163 2.37 -26.66 11.76
C GLU A 163 1.47 -25.76 12.62
N MET A 164 0.29 -25.34 12.11
CA MET A 164 -0.64 -24.49 12.84
C MET A 164 -1.08 -25.13 14.16
N LYS A 165 -1.17 -24.30 15.20
CA LYS A 165 -1.63 -24.69 16.53
C LYS A 165 -3.04 -24.17 16.75
N LEU A 166 -3.93 -25.06 17.21
CA LEU A 166 -5.32 -24.74 17.49
C LEU A 166 -5.55 -24.68 19.00
N PHE A 167 -6.20 -23.63 19.47
CA PHE A 167 -6.50 -23.38 20.87
C PHE A 167 -7.99 -23.05 21.06
N ASP A 168 -8.43 -23.05 22.30
CA ASP A 168 -9.79 -22.65 22.71
C ASP A 168 -10.89 -23.28 21.84
N HIS A 169 -10.92 -24.61 21.79
CA HIS A 169 -11.89 -25.36 20.98
C HIS A 169 -11.86 -24.97 19.48
N GLN A 170 -10.67 -24.78 18.94
CA GLN A 170 -10.42 -24.39 17.54
C GLN A 170 -10.89 -22.96 17.16
N ARG A 171 -11.15 -22.11 18.15
CA ARG A 171 -11.52 -20.71 17.90
C ARG A 171 -10.32 -19.78 17.73
N VAL A 172 -9.14 -20.24 18.16
CA VAL A 172 -7.88 -19.49 18.03
C VAL A 172 -6.89 -20.33 17.24
N VAL A 173 -6.34 -19.76 16.19
CA VAL A 173 -5.28 -20.34 15.37
C VAL A 173 -4.01 -19.53 15.59
N VAL A 174 -2.91 -20.20 15.85
CA VAL A 174 -1.58 -19.59 15.92
C VAL A 174 -0.72 -20.22 14.85
N MET A 175 -0.20 -19.41 13.96
CA MET A 175 0.80 -19.76 12.96
C MET A 175 2.09 -18.99 13.23
N GLU A 176 3.21 -19.66 13.11
CA GLU A 176 4.52 -19.06 13.34
C GLU A 176 5.30 -19.03 12.02
N ILE A 177 6.02 -17.96 11.77
CA ILE A 177 7.00 -17.86 10.69
C ILE A 177 8.39 -17.74 11.35
N PRO A 178 9.03 -18.88 11.69
CA PRO A 178 10.36 -18.84 12.28
C PRO A 178 11.36 -18.20 11.31
N LEU A 179 12.28 -17.42 11.83
CA LEU A 179 13.34 -16.83 11.03
C LEU A 179 14.19 -17.89 10.30
N SER A 180 14.36 -19.06 10.94
CA SER A 180 15.02 -20.23 10.33
C SER A 180 14.30 -20.74 9.08
N LEU A 181 12.97 -20.78 9.08
CA LEU A 181 12.19 -21.18 7.92
C LEU A 181 12.36 -20.16 6.76
N ARG A 182 12.35 -18.87 7.09
CA ARG A 182 12.61 -17.82 6.10
C ARG A 182 13.99 -17.97 5.46
N GLN A 183 15.01 -18.24 6.27
CA GLN A 183 16.39 -18.46 5.80
C GLN A 183 16.52 -19.75 4.98
N GLU A 184 15.96 -20.86 5.44
CA GLU A 184 15.96 -22.15 4.74
C GLU A 184 15.36 -22.04 3.34
N MET A 185 14.22 -21.32 3.22
CA MET A 185 13.51 -21.15 1.97
C MET A 185 14.03 -19.99 1.12
N GLN A 186 15.00 -19.22 1.62
CA GLN A 186 15.50 -17.99 0.97
C GLN A 186 14.37 -17.03 0.61
N ALA A 187 13.35 -16.94 1.50
CA ALA A 187 12.18 -16.14 1.26
C ALA A 187 12.49 -14.64 1.34
N THR A 188 12.01 -13.91 0.33
CA THR A 188 12.07 -12.46 0.26
C THR A 188 10.94 -11.80 1.04
N ASP A 189 10.99 -10.50 1.25
CA ASP A 189 9.89 -9.74 1.88
C ASP A 189 8.59 -9.89 1.07
N ALA A 190 8.65 -9.88 -0.25
CA ALA A 190 7.50 -10.10 -1.12
C ALA A 190 6.86 -11.50 -0.97
N ASP A 191 7.63 -12.52 -0.58
CA ASP A 191 7.10 -13.87 -0.34
C ASP A 191 6.33 -13.98 0.98
N ILE A 192 6.62 -13.11 1.96
CA ILE A 192 6.04 -13.15 3.31
C ILE A 192 5.00 -12.07 3.57
N GLU A 193 4.93 -11.03 2.74
CA GLU A 193 4.13 -9.81 2.92
C GLU A 193 2.67 -10.09 3.25
N GLU A 194 2.04 -11.07 2.59
CA GLU A 194 0.65 -11.41 2.80
C GLU A 194 0.43 -12.74 3.57
N LEU A 195 1.48 -13.32 4.16
CA LEU A 195 1.32 -14.55 4.94
C LEU A 195 0.51 -14.34 6.22
N SER A 196 0.46 -13.10 6.72
CA SER A 196 -0.40 -12.71 7.86
C SER A 196 -1.89 -12.77 7.53
N ALA A 197 -2.27 -12.81 6.26
CA ALA A 197 -3.66 -12.96 5.81
C ALA A 197 -4.13 -14.43 5.70
N LEU A 198 -3.27 -15.39 6.02
CA LEU A 198 -3.70 -16.77 6.22
C LEU A 198 -4.61 -16.83 7.45
N PRO A 199 -5.68 -17.67 7.43
CA PRO A 199 -6.85 -17.62 8.31
C PRO A 199 -6.59 -17.50 9.78
#